data_a28435f55cd8c612044c02cef0431025
#
_entry.id   a28435f55cd8c612044c02cef0431025
#
_cell.length_a   1.000
_cell.length_b   1.000
_cell.length_c   1.000
_cell.angle_alpha   90.00
_cell.angle_beta   90.00
_cell.angle_gamma   90.00
#
_symmetry.space_group_name_H-M   'P 1'
#
loop_
_entity.id
_entity.type
_entity.pdbx_description
1 polymer ?
#
loop_
_entity_poly.entity_id
_entity_poly.type
_entity_poly.pdbx_seq_one_letter_code
_entity_poly.pdbx_strand_id
1 'polypeptide(L)'
;CHFLDGIVVATTNLEEDHQIEDYTEDRGIPCFRGSSDDVLNRITQAGRQFGADVCVVVYGDGPLIDPEIIDNAVECFLARPELDFLGNDLKSTFPSGMEAEVMTFEALSRSNSLCLDPTLREHGTLFLRQHSDLFRVENFEAKGAQLRPELYLEVDEPQDLTVVESIATHLQTINSYSLDEIISFVDEKRLSRLNSDVPRRWQKFRQLGTN
;
A
#
# COMPACT_ATOMS: atom_id res chain seq x y z
N CYS A 1 9.50 4.03 -10.36
CA CYS A 1 8.42 3.37 -11.13
C CYS A 1 8.43 3.89 -12.56
N HIS A 2 8.28 2.98 -13.52
CA HIS A 2 8.32 3.28 -14.96
C HIS A 2 6.92 3.38 -15.57
N PHE A 3 5.91 2.82 -14.91
CA PHE A 3 4.54 2.74 -15.43
C PHE A 3 3.59 3.78 -14.80
N LEU A 4 4.08 4.62 -13.89
CA LEU A 4 3.26 5.67 -13.27
C LEU A 4 3.43 7.00 -13.99
N ASP A 5 2.32 7.65 -14.37
CA ASP A 5 2.31 9.00 -14.93
C ASP A 5 2.45 10.09 -13.87
N GLY A 6 2.12 9.79 -12.62
CA GLY A 6 2.21 10.73 -11.52
C GLY A 6 2.01 10.08 -10.14
N ILE A 7 2.37 10.83 -9.11
CA ILE A 7 2.18 10.45 -7.71
C ILE A 7 1.39 11.56 -7.03
N VAL A 8 0.42 11.18 -6.21
CA VAL A 8 -0.39 12.09 -5.39
C VAL A 8 -0.38 11.59 -3.95
N VAL A 9 -0.05 12.46 -3.01
CA VAL A 9 -0.22 12.14 -1.59
C VAL A 9 -1.67 12.47 -1.19
N ALA A 10 -2.42 11.48 -0.72
CA ALA A 10 -3.80 11.63 -0.29
C ALA A 10 -3.89 11.56 1.25
N THR A 11 -3.81 12.70 1.92
CA THR A 11 -3.84 12.82 3.38
C THR A 11 -5.15 13.39 3.92
N THR A 12 -5.27 13.52 5.24
CA THR A 12 -6.48 13.99 5.88
C THR A 12 -6.59 15.54 5.87
N ASN A 13 -7.78 16.05 6.16
CA ASN A 13 -8.01 17.48 6.33
C ASN A 13 -7.82 17.95 7.77
N LEU A 14 -7.24 17.10 8.65
CA LEU A 14 -6.92 17.47 10.02
C LEU A 14 -5.75 18.46 10.07
N GLU A 15 -5.71 19.28 11.11
CA GLU A 15 -4.70 20.33 11.25
C GLU A 15 -3.28 19.75 11.35
N GLU A 16 -3.12 18.62 12.02
CA GLU A 16 -1.85 17.91 12.18
C GLU A 16 -1.21 17.46 10.86
N ASP A 17 -2.02 17.20 9.82
CA ASP A 17 -1.57 16.78 8.50
C ASP A 17 -1.16 17.95 7.58
N HIS A 18 -1.24 19.21 8.05
CA HIS A 18 -0.64 20.34 7.32
C HIS A 18 0.86 20.13 7.09
N GLN A 19 1.56 19.49 8.02
CA GLN A 19 2.97 19.18 7.86
C GLN A 19 3.25 18.26 6.65
N ILE A 20 2.33 17.36 6.32
CA ILE A 20 2.42 16.49 5.13
C ILE A 20 2.22 17.33 3.87
N GLU A 21 1.23 18.22 3.88
CA GLU A 21 0.95 19.14 2.77
C GLU A 21 2.16 20.05 2.49
N ASP A 22 2.69 20.71 3.52
CA ASP A 22 3.89 21.57 3.42
C ASP A 22 5.09 20.77 2.87
N TYR A 23 5.31 19.55 3.39
CA TYR A 23 6.39 18.68 2.94
C TYR A 23 6.27 18.28 1.47
N THR A 24 5.07 18.02 1.00
CA THR A 24 4.80 17.65 -0.41
C THR A 24 4.91 18.86 -1.33
N GLU A 25 4.42 20.04 -0.89
CA GLU A 25 4.53 21.30 -1.64
C GLU A 25 5.99 21.67 -1.87
N ASP A 26 6.84 21.61 -0.84
CA ASP A 26 8.29 21.88 -0.91
C ASP A 26 9.01 20.99 -1.96
N ARG A 27 8.43 19.84 -2.29
CA ARG A 27 8.97 18.86 -3.25
C ARG A 27 8.25 18.83 -4.59
N GLY A 28 7.26 19.68 -4.77
CA GLY A 28 6.44 19.70 -5.98
C GLY A 28 5.62 18.42 -6.18
N ILE A 29 5.28 17.71 -5.09
CA ILE A 29 4.43 16.52 -5.12
C ILE A 29 2.98 16.95 -4.91
N PRO A 30 2.06 16.64 -5.82
CA PRO A 30 0.64 16.93 -5.62
C PRO A 30 0.10 16.31 -4.33
N CYS A 31 -0.67 17.10 -3.57
CA CYS A 31 -1.33 16.66 -2.35
C CYS A 31 -2.84 16.83 -2.48
N PHE A 32 -3.59 15.82 -2.05
CA PHE A 32 -5.03 15.87 -1.90
C PHE A 32 -5.39 15.74 -0.42
N ARG A 33 -6.25 16.62 0.09
CA ARG A 33 -6.72 16.56 1.47
C ARG A 33 -8.20 16.20 1.52
N GLY A 34 -8.53 15.16 2.30
CA GLY A 34 -9.89 14.64 2.40
C GLY A 34 -10.24 14.15 3.81
N SER A 35 -11.31 13.36 3.92
CA SER A 35 -11.80 12.84 5.20
C SER A 35 -10.75 11.96 5.89
N SER A 36 -10.64 12.07 7.22
CA SER A 36 -9.87 11.15 8.06
C SER A 36 -10.50 9.77 8.10
N ASP A 37 -11.83 9.70 8.22
CA ASP A 37 -12.57 8.49 8.52
C ASP A 37 -13.07 7.77 7.27
N ASP A 38 -13.07 8.46 6.12
CA ASP A 38 -13.54 7.94 4.84
C ASP A 38 -12.42 7.87 3.82
N VAL A 39 -11.52 6.89 4.02
CA VAL A 39 -10.34 6.66 3.16
C VAL A 39 -10.77 6.33 1.74
N LEU A 40 -11.82 5.51 1.56
CA LEU A 40 -12.34 5.15 0.24
C LEU A 40 -12.77 6.38 -0.55
N ASN A 41 -13.50 7.31 0.08
CA ASN A 41 -13.86 8.56 -0.58
C ASN A 41 -12.63 9.44 -0.85
N ARG A 42 -11.70 9.52 0.10
CA ARG A 42 -10.48 10.32 -0.04
C ARG A 42 -9.65 9.90 -1.26
N ILE A 43 -9.35 8.60 -1.41
CA ILE A 43 -8.60 8.10 -2.56
C ILE A 43 -9.40 8.23 -3.87
N THR A 44 -10.73 8.04 -3.84
CA THR A 44 -11.59 8.23 -5.01
C THR A 44 -11.61 9.68 -5.47
N GLN A 45 -11.70 10.64 -4.54
CA GLN A 45 -11.70 12.06 -4.90
C GLN A 45 -10.31 12.51 -5.41
N ALA A 46 -9.22 11.99 -4.82
CA ALA A 46 -7.88 12.20 -5.34
C ALA A 46 -7.76 11.70 -6.79
N GLY A 47 -8.11 10.45 -7.05
CA GLY A 47 -8.09 9.89 -8.41
C GLY A 47 -8.92 10.71 -9.42
N ARG A 48 -10.11 11.17 -9.00
CA ARG A 48 -10.97 12.03 -9.84
C ARG A 48 -10.34 13.38 -10.12
N GLN A 49 -9.78 14.04 -9.11
CA GLN A 49 -9.16 15.37 -9.25
C GLN A 49 -7.97 15.36 -10.21
N PHE A 50 -7.21 14.29 -10.18
CA PHE A 50 -6.01 14.14 -11.01
C PHE A 50 -6.24 13.35 -12.30
N GLY A 51 -7.49 12.98 -12.61
CA GLY A 51 -7.90 12.40 -13.88
C GLY A 51 -7.31 11.00 -14.12
N ALA A 52 -7.21 10.18 -13.07
CA ALA A 52 -6.67 8.84 -13.17
C ALA A 52 -7.63 7.89 -13.93
N ASP A 53 -7.11 7.11 -14.87
CA ASP A 53 -7.80 5.97 -15.47
C ASP A 53 -7.55 4.69 -14.67
N VAL A 54 -6.31 4.54 -14.19
CA VAL A 54 -5.86 3.46 -13.30
C VAL A 54 -5.27 4.09 -12.04
N CYS A 55 -5.66 3.58 -10.89
CA CYS A 55 -5.14 3.99 -9.60
C CYS A 55 -4.21 2.90 -9.04
N VAL A 56 -3.07 3.32 -8.53
CA VAL A 56 -2.21 2.50 -7.69
C VAL A 56 -2.26 3.06 -6.27
N VAL A 57 -2.68 2.25 -5.32
CA VAL A 57 -2.73 2.63 -3.91
C VAL A 57 -1.60 1.92 -3.17
N VAL A 58 -0.78 2.73 -2.49
CA VAL A 58 0.21 2.29 -1.51
C VAL A 58 -0.04 3.05 -0.21
N TYR A 59 0.18 2.40 0.92
CA TYR A 59 -0.09 2.99 2.22
C TYR A 59 1.18 3.61 2.82
N GLY A 60 1.01 4.71 3.55
CA GLY A 60 2.14 5.50 4.07
C GLY A 60 2.91 4.84 5.22
N ASP A 61 2.36 3.80 5.83
CA ASP A 61 2.98 2.97 6.86
C ASP A 61 3.99 1.95 6.30
N GLY A 62 4.01 1.74 4.97
CA GLY A 62 5.00 0.93 4.25
C GLY A 62 6.08 1.76 3.54
N PRO A 63 6.96 2.49 4.27
CA PRO A 63 7.88 3.48 3.66
C PRO A 63 9.02 2.86 2.84
N LEU A 64 9.16 1.56 2.84
CA LEU A 64 10.21 0.82 2.12
C LEU A 64 9.69 0.10 0.87
N ILE A 65 8.48 0.43 0.40
CA ILE A 65 7.90 -0.21 -0.79
C ILE A 65 8.87 -0.21 -1.97
N ASP A 66 9.09 -1.38 -2.55
CA ASP A 66 9.97 -1.54 -3.71
C ASP A 66 9.26 -1.07 -4.98
N PRO A 67 9.82 -0.09 -5.73
CA PRO A 67 9.26 0.37 -7.00
C PRO A 67 9.07 -0.73 -8.05
N GLU A 68 9.89 -1.79 -8.04
CA GLU A 68 9.72 -2.91 -8.97
C GLU A 68 8.46 -3.74 -8.68
N ILE A 69 8.05 -3.84 -7.43
CA ILE A 69 6.77 -4.50 -7.08
C ILE A 69 5.61 -3.74 -7.68
N ILE A 70 5.64 -2.40 -7.59
CA ILE A 70 4.60 -1.54 -8.18
C ILE A 70 4.60 -1.70 -9.70
N ASP A 71 5.76 -1.58 -10.35
CA ASP A 71 5.87 -1.69 -11.80
C ASP A 71 5.38 -3.07 -12.30
N ASN A 72 5.78 -4.16 -11.63
CA ASN A 72 5.33 -5.51 -11.96
C ASN A 72 3.83 -5.70 -11.76
N ALA A 73 3.26 -5.14 -10.69
CA ALA A 73 1.82 -5.20 -10.45
C ALA A 73 1.04 -4.43 -11.53
N VAL A 74 1.49 -3.24 -11.91
CA VAL A 74 0.87 -2.44 -12.99
C VAL A 74 0.98 -3.16 -14.34
N GLU A 75 2.15 -3.68 -14.70
CA GLU A 75 2.32 -4.45 -15.93
C GLU A 75 1.40 -5.67 -15.98
N CYS A 76 1.33 -6.44 -14.89
CA CYS A 76 0.43 -7.58 -14.76
C CYS A 76 -1.04 -7.18 -14.88
N PHE A 77 -1.43 -6.04 -14.33
CA PHE A 77 -2.80 -5.52 -14.40
C PHE A 77 -3.15 -5.09 -15.81
N LEU A 78 -2.30 -4.30 -16.45
CA LEU A 78 -2.53 -3.79 -17.81
C LEU A 78 -2.56 -4.90 -18.86
N ALA A 79 -1.88 -6.02 -18.62
CA ALA A 79 -1.96 -7.20 -19.48
C ALA A 79 -3.30 -7.95 -19.39
N ARG A 80 -4.17 -7.61 -18.45
CA ARG A 80 -5.45 -8.25 -18.15
C ARG A 80 -6.60 -7.23 -18.04
N PRO A 81 -7.06 -6.70 -19.19
CA PRO A 81 -8.04 -5.62 -19.24
C PRO A 81 -9.42 -5.98 -18.64
N GLU A 82 -9.66 -7.26 -18.37
CA GLU A 82 -10.85 -7.71 -17.68
C GLU A 82 -10.83 -7.50 -16.17
N LEU A 83 -9.66 -7.22 -15.57
CA LEU A 83 -9.55 -7.04 -14.12
C LEU A 83 -10.06 -5.66 -13.68
N ASP A 84 -10.77 -5.65 -12.57
CA ASP A 84 -11.13 -4.44 -11.84
C ASP A 84 -10.09 -4.09 -10.77
N PHE A 85 -9.42 -5.11 -10.21
CA PHE A 85 -8.45 -4.98 -9.13
C PHE A 85 -7.39 -6.09 -9.16
N LEU A 86 -6.16 -5.71 -8.88
CA LEU A 86 -5.03 -6.60 -8.61
C LEU A 86 -4.30 -6.09 -7.36
N GLY A 87 -4.28 -6.89 -6.30
CA GLY A 87 -3.49 -6.59 -5.09
C GLY A 87 -2.50 -7.70 -4.79
N ASN A 88 -1.56 -7.46 -3.90
CA ASN A 88 -0.60 -8.48 -3.48
C ASN A 88 -0.76 -8.90 -2.02
N ASP A 89 -1.88 -8.52 -1.39
CA ASP A 89 -2.17 -8.77 0.01
C ASP A 89 -3.49 -9.53 0.27
N LEU A 90 -4.27 -9.85 -0.78
CA LEU A 90 -5.42 -10.77 -0.65
C LEU A 90 -4.97 -12.14 -0.12
N LYS A 91 -3.82 -12.59 -0.58
CA LYS A 91 -3.04 -13.68 -0.02
C LYS A 91 -1.63 -13.15 0.19
N SER A 92 -1.26 -12.88 1.43
CA SER A 92 0.06 -12.34 1.75
C SER A 92 1.17 -13.32 1.45
N THR A 93 2.04 -12.91 0.56
CA THR A 93 3.23 -13.65 0.17
C THR A 93 4.47 -12.77 0.26
N PHE A 94 4.31 -11.47 0.05
CA PHE A 94 5.35 -10.47 0.31
C PHE A 94 5.48 -10.16 1.82
N PRO A 95 6.61 -9.58 2.26
CA PRO A 95 6.69 -8.91 3.55
C PRO A 95 5.59 -7.85 3.69
N SER A 96 5.06 -7.67 4.91
CA SER A 96 4.16 -6.56 5.22
C SER A 96 4.88 -5.23 5.02
N GLY A 97 4.21 -4.23 4.44
CA GLY A 97 4.80 -2.95 4.01
C GLY A 97 5.24 -2.93 2.53
N MET A 98 4.98 -4.04 1.81
CA MET A 98 5.18 -4.17 0.37
C MET A 98 3.85 -4.27 -0.40
N GLU A 99 2.77 -3.78 0.18
CA GLU A 99 1.44 -3.81 -0.42
C GLU A 99 1.32 -2.79 -1.54
N ALA A 100 0.86 -3.27 -2.70
CA ALA A 100 0.49 -2.46 -3.85
C ALA A 100 -0.85 -2.95 -4.41
N GLU A 101 -1.77 -2.02 -4.58
CA GLU A 101 -3.11 -2.29 -5.07
C GLU A 101 -3.35 -1.51 -6.36
N VAL A 102 -3.59 -2.20 -7.46
CA VAL A 102 -3.83 -1.61 -8.78
C VAL A 102 -5.30 -1.84 -9.16
N MET A 103 -5.99 -0.79 -9.58
CA MET A 103 -7.40 -0.88 -9.94
C MET A 103 -7.79 0.16 -10.98
N THR A 104 -8.86 -0.13 -11.75
CA THR A 104 -9.46 0.90 -12.59
C THR A 104 -10.11 1.99 -11.73
N PHE A 105 -10.06 3.24 -12.19
CA PHE A 105 -10.77 4.32 -11.52
C PHE A 105 -12.30 4.09 -11.52
N GLU A 106 -12.81 3.40 -12.54
CA GLU A 106 -14.22 3.01 -12.62
C GLU A 106 -14.58 2.06 -11.45
N ALA A 107 -13.79 1.02 -11.20
CA ALA A 107 -14.02 0.09 -10.09
C ALA A 107 -13.93 0.79 -8.74
N LEU A 108 -12.94 1.66 -8.55
CA LEU A 108 -12.79 2.47 -7.33
C LEU A 108 -14.01 3.40 -7.12
N SER A 109 -14.45 4.10 -8.16
CA SER A 109 -15.61 5.00 -8.10
C SER A 109 -16.91 4.25 -7.85
N ARG A 110 -17.09 3.06 -8.46
CA ARG A 110 -18.22 2.17 -8.22
C ARG A 110 -18.23 1.63 -6.80
N SER A 111 -17.07 1.22 -6.28
CA SER A 111 -16.88 0.81 -4.88
C SER A 111 -17.30 1.92 -3.93
N ASN A 112 -16.82 3.15 -4.15
CA ASN A 112 -17.20 4.32 -3.34
C ASN A 112 -18.71 4.60 -3.34
N SER A 113 -19.39 4.33 -4.45
CA SER A 113 -20.82 4.56 -4.58
C SER A 113 -21.68 3.47 -3.91
N LEU A 114 -21.20 2.24 -3.89
CA LEU A 114 -21.92 1.06 -3.37
C LEU A 114 -21.67 0.82 -1.88
N CYS A 115 -20.47 1.13 -1.39
CA CYS A 115 -20.08 0.90 -0.01
C CYS A 115 -20.77 1.89 0.93
N LEU A 116 -21.66 1.38 1.79
CA LEU A 116 -22.35 2.19 2.81
C LEU A 116 -21.80 1.92 4.24
N ASP A 117 -21.00 0.89 4.41
CA ASP A 117 -20.43 0.51 5.71
C ASP A 117 -19.23 1.42 6.05
N PRO A 118 -19.30 2.23 7.14
CA PRO A 118 -18.20 3.11 7.53
C PRO A 118 -16.90 2.35 7.80
N THR A 119 -16.97 1.15 8.36
CA THR A 119 -15.77 0.33 8.66
C THR A 119 -15.06 -0.08 7.39
N LEU A 120 -15.79 -0.49 6.35
CA LEU A 120 -15.18 -0.82 5.06
C LEU A 120 -14.63 0.42 4.34
N ARG A 121 -15.26 1.58 4.55
CA ARG A 121 -14.81 2.87 3.97
C ARG A 121 -13.52 3.37 4.61
N GLU A 122 -13.31 3.14 5.91
CA GLU A 122 -12.08 3.47 6.63
C GLU A 122 -10.87 2.69 6.08
N HIS A 123 -11.09 1.48 5.58
CA HIS A 123 -10.02 0.61 5.04
C HIS A 123 -9.84 0.75 3.51
N GLY A 124 -10.23 1.87 2.94
CA GLY A 124 -9.99 2.22 1.54
C GLY A 124 -10.59 1.22 0.54
N THR A 125 -9.81 0.27 0.07
CA THR A 125 -10.20 -0.66 -1.00
C THR A 125 -10.90 -1.93 -0.50
N LEU A 126 -11.09 -2.10 0.81
CA LEU A 126 -11.56 -3.35 1.41
C LEU A 126 -12.91 -3.81 0.86
N PHE A 127 -13.87 -2.89 0.62
CA PHE A 127 -15.15 -3.23 0.01
C PHE A 127 -14.97 -3.90 -1.37
N LEU A 128 -14.13 -3.33 -2.22
CA LEU A 128 -13.84 -3.85 -3.56
C LEU A 128 -13.25 -5.26 -3.48
N ARG A 129 -12.29 -5.46 -2.59
CA ARG A 129 -11.58 -6.72 -2.36
C ARG A 129 -12.49 -7.84 -1.84
N GLN A 130 -13.51 -7.52 -1.04
CA GLN A 130 -14.44 -8.50 -0.45
C GLN A 130 -15.61 -8.87 -1.35
N HIS A 131 -15.86 -8.13 -2.43
CA HIS A 131 -17.02 -8.32 -3.30
C HIS A 131 -16.61 -8.85 -4.68
N SER A 132 -16.03 -10.05 -4.72
CA SER A 132 -15.67 -10.73 -5.97
C SER A 132 -16.88 -11.12 -6.86
N ASP A 133 -18.10 -11.01 -6.34
CA ASP A 133 -19.35 -11.09 -7.07
C ASP A 133 -19.66 -9.83 -7.90
N LEU A 134 -19.09 -8.68 -7.49
CA LEU A 134 -19.25 -7.40 -8.16
C LEU A 134 -18.01 -6.96 -8.95
N PHE A 135 -16.83 -7.39 -8.55
CA PHE A 135 -15.54 -6.98 -9.10
C PHE A 135 -14.67 -8.18 -9.46
N ARG A 136 -13.92 -8.08 -10.55
CA ARG A 136 -12.92 -9.08 -10.94
C ARG A 136 -11.61 -8.78 -10.21
N VAL A 137 -11.36 -9.57 -9.17
CA VAL A 137 -10.28 -9.37 -8.21
C VAL A 137 -9.28 -10.51 -8.31
N GLU A 138 -7.98 -10.18 -8.44
CA GLU A 138 -6.90 -11.17 -8.43
C GLU A 138 -5.78 -10.79 -7.49
N ASN A 139 -4.97 -11.80 -7.11
CA ASN A 139 -3.80 -11.62 -6.26
C ASN A 139 -2.49 -11.76 -7.05
N PHE A 140 -1.56 -10.83 -6.81
CA PHE A 140 -0.20 -10.87 -7.30
C PHE A 140 0.72 -11.45 -6.20
N GLU A 141 1.44 -12.53 -6.49
CA GLU A 141 2.19 -13.26 -5.47
C GLU A 141 3.71 -13.07 -5.61
N ALA A 142 4.38 -12.98 -4.45
CA ALA A 142 5.84 -13.00 -4.38
C ALA A 142 6.40 -14.34 -4.87
N LYS A 143 7.62 -14.28 -5.40
CA LYS A 143 8.35 -15.46 -5.89
C LYS A 143 9.78 -15.50 -5.33
N GLY A 144 10.32 -16.71 -5.26
CA GLY A 144 11.72 -16.89 -4.88
C GLY A 144 12.05 -16.35 -3.50
N ALA A 145 13.10 -15.53 -3.39
CA ALA A 145 13.58 -14.97 -2.14
C ALA A 145 12.60 -13.94 -1.51
N GLN A 146 11.72 -13.35 -2.31
CA GLN A 146 10.75 -12.36 -1.85
C GLN A 146 9.53 -12.98 -1.14
N LEU A 147 9.36 -14.29 -1.21
CA LEU A 147 8.31 -15.02 -0.49
C LEU A 147 8.62 -15.07 1.02
N ARG A 148 8.34 -13.98 1.72
CA ARG A 148 8.70 -13.76 3.12
C ARG A 148 7.55 -13.11 3.93
N PRO A 149 6.36 -13.74 3.97
CA PRO A 149 5.17 -13.18 4.64
C PRO A 149 5.35 -13.03 6.17
N GLU A 150 6.39 -13.61 6.74
CA GLU A 150 6.74 -13.48 8.16
C GLU A 150 7.52 -12.20 8.49
N LEU A 151 8.09 -11.52 7.50
CA LEU A 151 8.77 -10.25 7.71
C LEU A 151 7.76 -9.10 7.81
N TYR A 152 8.04 -8.18 8.72
CA TYR A 152 7.20 -7.01 8.98
C TYR A 152 8.00 -5.73 8.78
N LEU A 153 7.65 -4.97 7.75
CA LEU A 153 8.34 -3.76 7.29
C LEU A 153 7.43 -2.51 7.30
N GLU A 154 6.21 -2.64 7.84
CA GLU A 154 5.32 -1.51 8.15
C GLU A 154 5.74 -0.84 9.46
N VAL A 155 5.34 0.41 9.64
CA VAL A 155 5.59 1.19 10.86
C VAL A 155 4.28 1.40 11.62
N ASP A 156 3.96 0.48 12.53
CA ASP A 156 2.83 0.58 13.45
C ASP A 156 3.26 0.99 14.86
N GLU A 157 4.45 0.53 15.28
CA GLU A 157 4.95 0.70 16.64
C GLU A 157 6.42 1.20 16.62
N PRO A 158 6.93 1.78 17.71
CA PRO A 158 8.31 2.31 17.77
C PRO A 158 9.40 1.29 17.41
N GLN A 159 9.17 0.01 17.67
CA GLN A 159 10.11 -1.06 17.32
C GLN A 159 10.21 -1.23 15.79
N ASP A 160 9.08 -1.07 15.09
CA ASP A 160 9.05 -1.14 13.63
C ASP A 160 9.83 0.02 13.02
N LEU A 161 9.65 1.24 13.56
CA LEU A 161 10.42 2.41 13.12
C LEU A 161 11.94 2.17 13.25
N THR A 162 12.38 1.56 14.36
CA THR A 162 13.80 1.21 14.56
C THR A 162 14.33 0.28 13.47
N VAL A 163 13.54 -0.72 13.08
CA VAL A 163 13.89 -1.66 11.99
C VAL A 163 13.96 -0.91 10.66
N VAL A 164 12.92 -0.14 10.34
CA VAL A 164 12.82 0.62 9.08
C VAL A 164 13.93 1.65 8.95
N GLU A 165 14.26 2.41 10.00
CA GLU A 165 15.37 3.38 10.00
C GLU A 165 16.73 2.70 9.75
N SER A 166 16.96 1.53 10.36
CA SER A 166 18.18 0.76 10.14
C SER A 166 18.31 0.33 8.68
N ILE A 167 17.22 -0.15 8.08
CA ILE A 167 17.16 -0.56 6.68
C ILE A 167 17.37 0.67 5.77
N ALA A 168 16.62 1.75 5.99
CA ALA A 168 16.71 2.97 5.18
C ALA A 168 18.13 3.54 5.16
N THR A 169 18.81 3.55 6.31
CA THR A 169 20.21 3.99 6.42
C THR A 169 21.14 3.10 5.58
N HIS A 170 20.96 1.78 5.62
CA HIS A 170 21.74 0.86 4.81
C HIS A 170 21.52 1.09 3.31
N LEU A 171 20.25 1.15 2.88
CA LEU A 171 19.88 1.34 1.47
C LEU A 171 20.45 2.64 0.89
N GLN A 172 20.43 3.73 1.67
CA GLN A 172 21.08 4.99 1.27
C GLN A 172 22.58 4.81 1.04
N THR A 173 23.25 4.02 1.87
CA THR A 173 24.69 3.78 1.77
C THR A 173 25.06 3.03 0.50
N ILE A 174 24.25 2.05 0.10
CA ILE A 174 24.48 1.22 -1.10
C ILE A 174 23.80 1.79 -2.36
N ASN A 175 22.99 2.85 -2.21
CA ASN A 175 22.18 3.45 -3.28
C ASN A 175 21.32 2.41 -4.03
N SER A 176 20.70 1.50 -3.30
CA SER A 176 19.77 0.48 -3.80
C SER A 176 18.53 0.48 -2.93
N TYR A 177 17.37 0.18 -3.52
CA TYR A 177 16.05 0.19 -2.83
C TYR A 177 15.24 -1.06 -3.18
N SER A 178 15.91 -2.16 -3.54
CA SER A 178 15.22 -3.40 -3.89
C SER A 178 14.84 -4.21 -2.64
N LEU A 179 13.73 -4.95 -2.75
CA LEU A 179 13.29 -5.86 -1.69
C LEU A 179 14.34 -6.97 -1.42
N ASP A 180 15.06 -7.43 -2.43
CA ASP A 180 16.10 -8.44 -2.25
C ASP A 180 17.25 -7.95 -1.35
N GLU A 181 17.66 -6.69 -1.51
CA GLU A 181 18.65 -6.05 -0.62
C GLU A 181 18.11 -5.88 0.80
N ILE A 182 16.84 -5.47 0.92
CA ILE A 182 16.17 -5.35 2.23
C ILE A 182 16.19 -6.70 2.94
N ILE A 183 15.75 -7.78 2.29
CA ILE A 183 15.72 -9.14 2.87
C ILE A 183 17.13 -9.58 3.27
N SER A 184 18.10 -9.42 2.37
CA SER A 184 19.50 -9.76 2.65
C SER A 184 20.03 -9.07 3.92
N PHE A 185 19.78 -7.76 4.04
CA PHE A 185 20.24 -6.98 5.19
C PHE A 185 19.50 -7.34 6.47
N VAL A 186 18.19 -7.55 6.40
CA VAL A 186 17.37 -7.99 7.55
C VAL A 186 17.86 -9.33 8.09
N ASP A 187 18.15 -10.26 7.20
CA ASP A 187 18.63 -11.60 7.59
C ASP A 187 20.06 -11.55 8.16
N GLU A 188 20.98 -10.82 7.52
CA GLU A 188 22.37 -10.65 8.01
C GLU A 188 22.39 -10.05 9.42
N LYS A 189 21.63 -8.98 9.63
CA LYS A 189 21.60 -8.26 10.90
C LYS A 189 20.58 -8.81 11.89
N ARG A 190 19.76 -9.78 11.48
CA ARG A 190 18.68 -10.39 12.28
C ARG A 190 17.68 -9.35 12.81
N LEU A 191 17.39 -8.34 11.99
CA LEU A 191 16.55 -7.18 12.41
C LEU A 191 15.12 -7.59 12.74
N SER A 192 14.59 -8.64 12.11
CA SER A 192 13.24 -9.16 12.40
C SER A 192 13.00 -9.53 13.87
N ARG A 193 14.07 -9.74 14.64
CA ARG A 193 13.96 -10.01 16.10
C ARG A 193 13.56 -8.78 16.90
N LEU A 194 13.80 -7.57 16.39
CA LEU A 194 13.53 -6.32 17.10
C LEU A 194 12.02 -6.03 17.18
N ASN A 195 11.25 -6.56 16.24
CA ASN A 195 9.82 -6.34 16.17
C ASN A 195 8.98 -7.64 16.09
N SER A 196 9.58 -8.80 16.37
CA SER A 196 8.89 -10.11 16.34
C SER A 196 7.77 -10.22 17.36
N ASP A 197 7.91 -9.54 18.51
CA ASP A 197 6.97 -9.62 19.64
C ASP A 197 5.88 -8.54 19.60
N VAL A 198 5.89 -7.68 18.57
CA VAL A 198 4.89 -6.63 18.39
C VAL A 198 3.54 -7.25 17.97
N PRO A 199 2.45 -7.02 18.73
CA PRO A 199 1.13 -7.50 18.34
C PRO A 199 0.65 -6.81 17.05
N ARG A 200 0.26 -7.56 16.04
CA ARG A 200 -0.14 -7.03 14.74
C ARG A 200 -1.65 -6.78 14.67
N ARG A 201 -2.07 -5.54 14.40
CA ARG A 201 -3.48 -5.15 14.34
C ARG A 201 -4.22 -5.86 13.21
N TRP A 202 -3.60 -6.02 12.05
CA TRP A 202 -4.16 -6.65 10.87
C TRP A 202 -4.51 -8.15 11.08
N GLN A 203 -3.86 -8.85 12.01
CA GLN A 203 -4.21 -10.24 12.33
C GLN A 203 -5.66 -10.39 12.81
N LYS A 204 -6.23 -9.36 13.43
CA LYS A 204 -7.64 -9.34 13.83
C LYS A 204 -8.57 -9.21 12.62
N PHE A 205 -8.18 -8.44 11.60
CA PHE A 205 -9.00 -8.22 10.40
C PHE A 205 -9.01 -9.42 9.45
N ARG A 206 -7.90 -10.17 9.33
CA ARG A 206 -7.87 -11.41 8.54
C ARG A 206 -8.81 -12.49 9.09
N GLN A 207 -9.04 -12.52 10.40
CA GLN A 207 -10.00 -13.45 11.03
C GLN A 207 -11.46 -13.09 10.72
N LEU A 208 -11.75 -11.85 10.37
CA LEU A 208 -13.09 -11.37 9.99
C LEU A 208 -13.44 -11.61 8.51
N GLY A 209 -12.45 -11.87 7.66
CA GLY A 209 -12.62 -12.09 6.21
C GLY A 209 -12.68 -13.55 5.75
N THR A 210 -12.68 -14.50 6.68
CA THR A 210 -12.73 -15.96 6.39
C THR A 210 -14.04 -16.62 6.83
N ASN A 211 -15.18 -15.99 6.53
CA ASN A 211 -16.50 -16.64 6.66
C ASN A 211 -17.17 -16.73 5.29
#